data_9b17206b51fcb5e5a8fec0367ee281ae
#
_entry.id   9b17206b51fcb5e5a8fec0367ee281ae
#
_cell.length_a   1.000
_cell.length_b   1.000
_cell.length_c   1.000
_cell.angle_alpha   90.00
_cell.angle_beta   90.00
_cell.angle_gamma   90.00
#
_symmetry.space_group_name_H-M   'P 1'
#
loop_
_entity.id
_entity.type
_entity.pdbx_description
1 polymer ?
#
loop_
_entity_poly.entity_id
_entity_poly.type
_entity_poly.pdbx_seq_one_letter_code
_entity_poly.pdbx_strand_id
1 'polypeptide(L)'
;MVISAQDAQAMLIALLDGTQALLPGEWQNHDSPSPDPCQLDPQAPPGIAYTGDRTRDAGGDLPEPEVAALWRAAGLEVGRTAVGEFEIVRGVDPGNRAFFAELHVGATTTTLRGQSPCVPGDAWTEHQKVMRDAAAAK
;
A
#
# COMPACT_ATOMS: atom_id res chain seq x y z
N MET A 1 -15.04 14.39 -3.76
CA MET A 1 -15.75 13.39 -2.91
C MET A 1 -14.77 12.81 -1.91
N VAL A 2 -15.18 12.79 -0.65
CA VAL A 2 -14.35 12.22 0.43
C VAL A 2 -14.68 10.74 0.56
N ILE A 3 -13.66 9.90 0.47
CA ILE A 3 -13.85 8.46 0.70
C ILE A 3 -13.70 8.16 2.19
N SER A 4 -14.33 7.08 2.64
CA SER A 4 -14.23 6.66 4.04
C SER A 4 -12.88 5.99 4.32
N ALA A 5 -12.55 5.86 5.60
CA ALA A 5 -11.36 5.12 6.02
C ALA A 5 -11.42 3.65 5.55
N GLN A 6 -12.59 3.03 5.63
CA GLN A 6 -12.79 1.67 5.14
C GLN A 6 -12.56 1.55 3.65
N ASP A 7 -13.06 2.51 2.86
CA ASP A 7 -12.86 2.53 1.41
C ASP A 7 -11.37 2.74 1.08
N ALA A 8 -10.68 3.62 1.81
CA ALA A 8 -9.25 3.85 1.61
C ALA A 8 -8.45 2.57 1.88
N GLN A 9 -8.75 1.86 2.97
CA GLN A 9 -8.11 0.59 3.28
C GLN A 9 -8.38 -0.45 2.20
N ALA A 10 -9.64 -0.54 1.74
CA ALA A 10 -10.02 -1.48 0.69
C ALA A 10 -9.29 -1.20 -0.63
N MET A 11 -9.07 0.08 -0.97
CA MET A 11 -8.29 0.46 -2.16
C MET A 11 -6.86 -0.05 -2.07
N LEU A 12 -6.23 0.10 -0.91
CA LEU A 12 -4.87 -0.39 -0.69
C LEU A 12 -4.81 -1.91 -0.82
N ILE A 13 -5.71 -2.62 -0.14
CA ILE A 13 -5.73 -4.08 -0.15
C ILE A 13 -5.94 -4.60 -1.56
N ALA A 14 -6.88 -4.02 -2.31
CA ALA A 14 -7.13 -4.40 -3.70
C ALA A 14 -5.90 -4.19 -4.58
N LEU A 15 -5.19 -3.08 -4.38
CA LEU A 15 -3.98 -2.77 -5.14
C LEU A 15 -2.88 -3.79 -4.85
N LEU A 16 -2.65 -4.11 -3.57
CA LEU A 16 -1.61 -5.05 -3.16
C LEU A 16 -1.97 -6.48 -3.59
N ASP A 17 -3.23 -6.89 -3.40
CA ASP A 17 -3.70 -8.22 -3.83
C ASP A 17 -3.56 -8.39 -5.35
N GLY A 18 -3.97 -7.38 -6.11
CA GLY A 18 -3.87 -7.41 -7.58
C GLY A 18 -2.42 -7.48 -8.05
N THR A 19 -1.52 -6.75 -7.40
CA THR A 19 -0.09 -6.79 -7.71
C THR A 19 0.49 -8.15 -7.38
N GLN A 20 0.18 -8.68 -6.20
CA GLN A 20 0.64 -9.98 -5.74
C GLN A 20 0.22 -11.10 -6.71
N ALA A 21 -0.97 -10.98 -7.28
CA ALA A 21 -1.47 -11.96 -8.24
C ALA A 21 -0.66 -12.00 -9.54
N LEU A 22 0.07 -10.95 -9.86
CA LEU A 22 0.94 -10.88 -11.03
C LEU A 22 2.30 -11.53 -10.80
N LEU A 23 2.65 -11.83 -9.55
CA LEU A 23 3.94 -12.41 -9.18
C LEU A 23 3.69 -13.69 -8.38
N PRO A 24 3.73 -14.86 -9.05
CA PRO A 24 3.39 -16.12 -8.40
C PRO A 24 4.36 -16.48 -7.28
N GLY A 25 3.89 -17.29 -6.33
CA GLY A 25 4.69 -17.77 -5.22
C GLY A 25 3.96 -17.60 -3.90
N GLU A 26 4.68 -17.89 -2.82
CA GLU A 26 4.15 -17.75 -1.47
C GLU A 26 4.51 -16.38 -0.92
N TRP A 27 3.47 -15.65 -0.51
CA TRP A 27 3.62 -14.31 0.04
C TRP A 27 3.33 -14.31 1.54
N GLN A 28 4.09 -13.51 2.25
CA GLN A 28 3.87 -13.25 3.67
C GLN A 28 3.27 -11.85 3.80
N ASN A 29 2.14 -11.75 4.49
CA ASN A 29 1.40 -10.49 4.66
C ASN A 29 1.70 -9.91 6.03
N HIS A 30 2.23 -8.69 6.05
CA HIS A 30 2.53 -7.93 7.27
C HIS A 30 1.76 -6.60 7.27
N ASP A 31 0.57 -6.58 6.67
CA ASP A 31 -0.25 -5.38 6.63
C ASP A 31 -0.65 -4.97 8.04
N SER A 32 -0.58 -3.67 8.32
CA SER A 32 -0.99 -3.15 9.62
C SER A 32 -2.51 -3.08 9.70
N PRO A 33 -3.14 -3.63 10.76
CA PRO A 33 -4.58 -3.52 10.95
C PRO A 33 -5.02 -2.13 11.42
N SER A 34 -4.10 -1.34 11.97
CA SER A 34 -4.37 0.00 12.47
C SER A 34 -3.77 1.04 11.55
N PRO A 35 -4.46 2.17 11.33
CA PRO A 35 -3.91 3.24 10.51
C PRO A 35 -2.88 4.06 11.28
N ASP A 36 -2.04 4.76 10.51
CA ASP A 36 -1.11 5.74 11.01
C ASP A 36 -1.62 7.16 10.72
N PRO A 37 -1.21 8.15 11.52
CA PRO A 37 -1.55 9.53 11.20
C PRO A 37 -0.88 9.98 9.90
N CYS A 38 -1.59 10.78 9.13
CA CYS A 38 -1.08 11.38 7.91
C CYS A 38 -1.59 12.81 7.78
N GLN A 39 -0.93 13.57 6.93
CA GLN A 39 -1.33 14.94 6.62
C GLN A 39 -0.89 15.26 5.20
N LEU A 40 -1.84 15.68 4.35
CA LEU A 40 -1.57 15.91 2.94
C LEU A 40 -0.65 17.12 2.71
N ASP A 41 -0.79 18.15 3.53
CA ASP A 41 0.09 19.31 3.55
C ASP A 41 0.00 19.98 4.93
N PRO A 42 0.90 20.93 5.26
CA PRO A 42 0.91 21.57 6.60
C PRO A 42 -0.37 22.31 6.96
N GLN A 43 -1.18 22.67 5.97
CA GLN A 43 -2.45 23.37 6.18
C GLN A 43 -3.64 22.43 6.27
N ALA A 44 -3.48 21.19 5.86
CA ALA A 44 -4.57 20.23 5.87
C ALA A 44 -4.86 19.72 7.29
N PRO A 45 -6.11 19.34 7.59
CA PRO A 45 -6.41 18.69 8.85
C PRO A 45 -5.70 17.33 8.96
N PRO A 46 -5.39 16.87 10.18
CA PRO A 46 -4.85 15.54 10.37
C PRO A 46 -5.80 14.46 9.85
N GLY A 47 -5.21 13.40 9.29
CA GLY A 47 -5.95 12.28 8.77
C GLY A 47 -5.30 10.97 9.13
N ILE A 48 -5.78 9.90 8.50
CA ILE A 48 -5.28 8.54 8.70
C ILE A 48 -5.03 7.87 7.36
N ALA A 49 -4.03 6.97 7.35
CA ALA A 49 -3.72 6.12 6.20
C ALA A 49 -3.31 4.74 6.71
N TYR A 50 -3.69 3.72 5.97
CA TYR A 50 -3.32 2.33 6.26
C TYR A 50 -2.08 1.95 5.47
N THR A 51 -1.24 1.09 6.04
CA THR A 51 -0.03 0.60 5.37
C THR A 51 -0.11 -0.91 5.17
N GLY A 52 0.50 -1.36 4.07
CA GLY A 52 0.64 -2.77 3.77
C GLY A 52 2.09 -3.08 3.44
N ASP A 53 2.54 -4.26 3.83
CA ASP A 53 3.89 -4.74 3.58
C ASP A 53 3.83 -6.24 3.34
N ARG A 54 4.28 -6.66 2.15
CA ARG A 54 4.21 -8.06 1.75
C ARG A 54 5.55 -8.48 1.17
N THR A 55 5.98 -9.68 1.51
CA THR A 55 7.27 -10.20 1.08
C THR A 55 7.11 -11.60 0.47
N ARG A 56 8.04 -11.92 -0.42
CA ARG A 56 8.12 -13.21 -1.08
C ARG A 56 9.60 -13.61 -1.15
N ASP A 57 9.93 -14.82 -0.74
CA ASP A 57 11.30 -15.36 -0.80
C ASP A 57 11.59 -15.91 -2.21
N ALA A 58 11.38 -15.08 -3.20
CA ALA A 58 11.65 -15.38 -4.60
C ALA A 58 11.90 -14.08 -5.33
N GLY A 59 12.82 -14.10 -6.25
CA GLY A 59 13.07 -13.00 -7.16
C GLY A 59 12.52 -13.32 -8.53
N GLY A 60 13.16 -12.82 -9.57
CA GLY A 60 12.86 -13.12 -10.94
C GLY A 60 12.56 -11.90 -11.77
N ASP A 61 11.78 -12.11 -12.81
CA ASP A 61 11.45 -11.03 -13.74
C ASP A 61 10.33 -10.15 -13.19
N LEU A 62 10.49 -8.85 -13.38
CA LEU A 62 9.48 -7.88 -13.02
C LEU A 62 8.47 -7.76 -14.19
N PRO A 63 7.17 -8.09 -13.97
CA PRO A 63 6.14 -7.89 -14.98
C PRO A 63 5.71 -6.42 -15.03
N GLU A 64 6.65 -5.55 -15.40
CA GLU A 64 6.45 -4.10 -15.31
C GLU A 64 5.22 -3.59 -16.07
N PRO A 65 4.96 -3.99 -17.34
CA PRO A 65 3.79 -3.46 -18.04
C PRO A 65 2.46 -3.76 -17.33
N GLU A 66 2.33 -4.96 -16.79
CA GLU A 66 1.12 -5.39 -16.08
C GLU A 66 0.96 -4.66 -14.75
N VAL A 67 2.07 -4.51 -14.00
CA VAL A 67 2.08 -3.77 -12.74
C VAL A 67 1.74 -2.30 -12.99
N ALA A 68 2.37 -1.69 -13.98
CA ALA A 68 2.13 -0.29 -14.33
C ALA A 68 0.67 -0.06 -14.75
N ALA A 69 0.10 -0.97 -15.55
CA ALA A 69 -1.28 -0.86 -15.99
C ALA A 69 -2.25 -0.94 -14.80
N LEU A 70 -2.02 -1.87 -13.88
CA LEU A 70 -2.82 -2.02 -12.67
C LEU A 70 -2.77 -0.75 -11.80
N TRP A 71 -1.57 -0.24 -11.58
CA TRP A 71 -1.37 0.92 -10.72
C TRP A 71 -1.92 2.21 -11.35
N ARG A 72 -1.75 2.39 -12.67
CA ARG A 72 -2.34 3.54 -13.38
C ARG A 72 -3.85 3.51 -13.33
N ALA A 73 -4.45 2.33 -13.45
CA ALA A 73 -5.89 2.18 -13.32
C ALA A 73 -6.39 2.56 -11.93
N ALA A 74 -5.54 2.44 -10.91
CA ALA A 74 -5.86 2.87 -9.54
C ALA A 74 -5.60 4.38 -9.30
N GLY A 75 -5.08 5.10 -10.29
CA GLY A 75 -4.84 6.54 -10.18
C GLY A 75 -3.40 6.91 -9.85
N LEU A 76 -2.48 5.96 -9.86
CA LEU A 76 -1.07 6.24 -9.55
C LEU A 76 -0.30 6.65 -10.80
N GLU A 77 0.60 7.61 -10.64
CA GLU A 77 1.65 7.88 -11.62
C GLU A 77 2.80 6.92 -11.33
N VAL A 78 3.26 6.22 -12.37
CA VAL A 78 4.18 5.10 -12.22
C VAL A 78 5.53 5.44 -12.83
N GLY A 79 6.59 5.14 -12.08
CA GLY A 79 7.97 5.26 -12.54
C GLY A 79 8.75 4.01 -12.21
N ARG A 80 9.89 3.85 -12.88
CA ARG A 80 10.78 2.71 -12.69
C ARG A 80 12.21 3.18 -12.46
N THR A 81 12.91 2.49 -11.57
CA THR A 81 14.34 2.70 -11.32
C THR A 81 15.00 1.38 -10.97
N ALA A 82 16.32 1.38 -10.85
CA ALA A 82 17.08 0.22 -10.41
C ALA A 82 18.10 0.66 -9.36
N VAL A 83 18.22 -0.13 -8.29
CA VAL A 83 19.19 0.10 -7.22
C VAL A 83 19.87 -1.23 -6.91
N GLY A 84 21.15 -1.35 -7.22
CA GLY A 84 21.86 -2.61 -7.07
C GLY A 84 21.24 -3.71 -7.88
N GLU A 85 20.90 -4.83 -7.24
CA GLU A 85 20.22 -5.96 -7.88
C GLU A 85 18.70 -5.78 -7.99
N PHE A 86 18.16 -4.73 -7.38
CA PHE A 86 16.71 -4.53 -7.33
C PHE A 86 16.20 -3.69 -8.48
N GLU A 87 15.16 -4.19 -9.14
CA GLU A 87 14.33 -3.40 -10.02
C GLU A 87 13.14 -2.89 -9.22
N ILE A 88 12.88 -1.59 -9.31
CA ILE A 88 11.90 -0.93 -8.46
C ILE A 88 10.86 -0.24 -9.33
N VAL A 89 9.60 -0.55 -9.09
CA VAL A 89 8.47 0.21 -9.62
C VAL A 89 7.85 0.99 -8.48
N ARG A 90 7.64 2.27 -8.68
CA ARG A 90 7.02 3.15 -7.70
C ARG A 90 5.85 3.88 -8.34
N GLY A 91 4.74 3.92 -7.61
CA GLY A 91 3.56 4.67 -8.02
C GLY A 91 3.09 5.57 -6.91
N VAL A 92 2.62 6.76 -7.25
CA VAL A 92 2.07 7.72 -6.29
C VAL A 92 0.90 8.44 -6.92
N ASP A 93 -0.14 8.70 -6.12
CA ASP A 93 -1.27 9.51 -6.55
C ASP A 93 -0.91 11.00 -6.37
N PRO A 94 -0.83 11.79 -7.46
CA PRO A 94 -0.46 13.19 -7.35
C PRO A 94 -1.51 14.04 -6.60
N GLY A 95 -2.76 13.59 -6.58
CA GLY A 95 -3.84 14.27 -5.87
C GLY A 95 -3.92 13.92 -4.39
N ASN A 96 -3.30 12.81 -3.99
CA ASN A 96 -3.23 12.38 -2.60
C ASN A 96 -1.96 11.55 -2.42
N ARG A 97 -0.85 12.25 -2.15
CA ARG A 97 0.50 11.66 -2.16
C ARG A 97 0.73 10.61 -1.07
N ALA A 98 -0.16 10.52 -0.10
CA ALA A 98 -0.13 9.41 0.86
C ALA A 98 -0.41 8.07 0.18
N PHE A 99 -1.21 8.07 -0.91
CA PHE A 99 -1.52 6.86 -1.66
C PHE A 99 -0.36 6.53 -2.59
N PHE A 100 0.38 5.49 -2.24
CA PHE A 100 1.51 5.03 -3.03
C PHE A 100 1.68 3.52 -2.95
N ALA A 101 2.47 2.98 -3.88
CA ALA A 101 2.93 1.61 -3.85
C ALA A 101 4.37 1.54 -4.35
N GLU A 102 5.12 0.59 -3.84
CA GLU A 102 6.48 0.28 -4.28
C GLU A 102 6.65 -1.23 -4.39
N LEU A 103 7.20 -1.66 -5.51
CA LEU A 103 7.53 -3.06 -5.74
C LEU A 103 9.03 -3.16 -6.00
N HIS A 104 9.73 -3.92 -5.18
CA HIS A 104 11.16 -4.18 -5.28
C HIS A 104 11.36 -5.64 -5.61
N VAL A 105 11.91 -5.92 -6.81
CA VAL A 105 12.19 -7.28 -7.25
C VAL A 105 13.70 -7.47 -7.35
N GLY A 106 14.24 -8.34 -6.49
CA GLY A 106 15.65 -8.69 -6.47
C GLY A 106 15.88 -10.08 -7.05
N ALA A 107 17.10 -10.57 -6.90
CA ALA A 107 17.48 -11.90 -7.38
C ALA A 107 16.80 -13.03 -6.59
N THR A 108 16.59 -12.82 -5.29
CA THR A 108 16.09 -13.86 -4.37
C THR A 108 14.92 -13.42 -3.52
N THR A 109 14.55 -12.15 -3.55
CA THR A 109 13.47 -11.61 -2.72
C THR A 109 12.65 -10.59 -3.49
N THR A 110 11.38 -10.50 -3.11
CA THR A 110 10.47 -9.48 -3.61
C THR A 110 9.77 -8.82 -2.43
N THR A 111 9.71 -7.49 -2.42
CA THR A 111 9.00 -6.73 -1.40
C THR A 111 7.98 -5.82 -2.06
N LEU A 112 6.76 -5.85 -1.55
CA LEU A 112 5.65 -5.01 -2.00
C LEU A 112 5.14 -4.20 -0.83
N ARG A 113 5.20 -2.88 -0.94
CA ARG A 113 4.75 -1.95 0.09
C ARG A 113 3.76 -0.96 -0.47
N GLY A 114 2.87 -0.49 0.37
CA GLY A 114 1.93 0.53 -0.04
C GLY A 114 1.28 1.23 1.13
N GLN A 115 0.63 2.32 0.82
CA GLN A 115 -0.11 3.12 1.77
C GLN A 115 -1.40 3.60 1.11
N SER A 116 -2.49 3.59 1.88
CA SER A 116 -3.78 4.05 1.39
C SER A 116 -3.80 5.57 1.21
N PRO A 117 -4.81 6.11 0.52
CA PRO A 117 -5.03 7.56 0.56
C PRO A 117 -5.15 8.05 2.01
N CYS A 118 -4.68 9.28 2.24
CA CYS A 118 -4.89 9.98 3.50
C CYS A 118 -6.32 10.50 3.53
N VAL A 119 -7.08 10.08 4.54
CA VAL A 119 -8.48 10.47 4.69
C VAL A 119 -8.70 11.05 6.09
N PRO A 120 -9.72 11.89 6.28
CA PRO A 120 -9.99 12.43 7.61
C PRO A 120 -10.22 11.34 8.64
N GLY A 121 -9.66 11.53 9.84
CA GLY A 121 -9.83 10.58 10.94
C GLY A 121 -8.79 10.78 12.01
N ASP A 122 -8.95 10.02 13.09
CA ASP A 122 -8.04 10.04 14.24
C ASP A 122 -7.45 8.64 14.42
N ALA A 123 -6.13 8.54 14.25
CA ALA A 123 -5.41 7.27 14.32
C ALA A 123 -5.59 6.57 15.69
N TRP A 124 -5.58 7.31 16.76
CA TRP A 124 -5.75 6.73 18.09
C TRP A 124 -7.14 6.10 18.26
N THR A 125 -8.19 6.80 17.82
CA THR A 125 -9.56 6.29 17.89
C THR A 125 -9.72 5.01 17.07
N GLU A 126 -9.16 4.99 15.84
CA GLU A 126 -9.24 3.81 14.98
C GLU A 126 -8.45 2.63 15.54
N HIS A 127 -7.28 2.91 16.13
CA HIS A 127 -6.48 1.88 16.79
C HIS A 127 -7.25 1.26 17.97
N GLN A 128 -7.93 2.07 18.77
CA GLN A 128 -8.75 1.57 19.88
C GLN A 128 -9.88 0.66 19.39
N LYS A 129 -10.51 0.98 18.26
CA LYS A 129 -11.53 0.12 17.65
C LYS A 129 -10.96 -1.23 17.26
N VAL A 130 -9.78 -1.24 16.62
CA VAL A 130 -9.10 -2.49 16.23
C VAL A 130 -8.82 -3.34 17.46
N MET A 131 -8.33 -2.75 18.54
CA MET A 131 -8.01 -3.47 19.77
C MET A 131 -9.27 -4.03 20.44
N ARG A 132 -10.38 -3.28 20.46
CA ARG A 132 -11.66 -3.77 20.99
C ARG A 132 -12.22 -4.93 20.19
N ASP A 133 -12.18 -4.82 18.85
CA ASP A 133 -12.67 -5.87 17.97
C ASP A 133 -11.86 -7.14 18.13
N ALA A 134 -10.54 -7.02 18.26
CA ALA A 134 -9.66 -8.17 18.50
C ALA A 134 -9.96 -8.82 19.86
N ALA A 135 -10.21 -8.02 20.90
CA ALA A 135 -10.56 -8.55 22.22
C ALA A 135 -11.93 -9.25 22.23
N ALA A 136 -12.89 -8.70 21.47
CA ALA A 136 -14.24 -9.29 21.38
C ALA A 136 -14.25 -10.60 20.59
N ALA A 137 -13.28 -10.79 19.69
CA ALA A 137 -13.18 -12.00 18.87
C ALA A 137 -12.57 -13.21 19.60
N LYS A 138 -12.06 -13.02 20.81
CA LYS A 138 -11.42 -14.11 21.59
C LYS A 138 -12.44 -14.90 22.40
#